data_0a5f85f96a416301b61f366a4b55359a
#
_entry.id   0a5f85f96a416301b61f366a4b55359a
#
_cell.length_a   1.000
_cell.length_b   1.000
_cell.length_c   1.000
_cell.angle_alpha   90.00
_cell.angle_beta   90.00
_cell.angle_gamma   90.00
#
_symmetry.space_group_name_H-M   'P 1'
#
loop_
_entity.id
_entity.type
_entity.pdbx_description
1 polymer ?
#
loop_
_entity_poly.entity_id
_entity_poly.type
_entity_poly.pdbx_seq_one_letter_code
_entity_poly.pdbx_strand_id
1 'polypeptide(L)'
;MMKIVRLLAEYVGGGHKAIIICGVDELGYLAKGEWHGHWDMGATYIPFLFRKLSSNSKTQVYYDGYSKDQGDEMTLGVLPVKVGEYFSVFDKDGEWNYQIKSIHYYVSE
;
A
#
# COMPACT_ATOMS: atom_id res chain seq x y z
N MET A 1 2.17 -11.34 -16.50
CA MET A 1 3.30 -11.58 -15.56
C MET A 1 3.34 -10.48 -14.51
N MET A 2 3.47 -10.86 -13.26
CA MET A 2 3.53 -9.90 -12.15
C MET A 2 4.89 -9.21 -12.11
N LYS A 3 4.88 -7.93 -11.81
CA LYS A 3 6.10 -7.15 -11.59
C LYS A 3 6.17 -6.77 -10.12
N ILE A 4 7.37 -6.78 -9.55
CA ILE A 4 7.58 -6.31 -8.19
C ILE A 4 8.02 -4.85 -8.26
N VAL A 5 7.38 -4.02 -7.48
CA VAL A 5 7.62 -2.58 -7.50
C VAL A 5 7.77 -2.02 -6.09
N ARG A 6 8.43 -0.89 -6.01
CA ARG A 6 8.45 -0.07 -4.80
C ARG A 6 7.70 1.22 -5.09
N LEU A 7 6.65 1.47 -4.33
CA LEU A 7 5.85 2.67 -4.44
C LEU A 7 6.31 3.68 -3.40
N LEU A 8 6.43 4.93 -3.80
CA LEU A 8 6.52 6.05 -2.86
C LEU A 8 5.22 6.82 -2.99
N ALA A 9 4.49 6.92 -1.89
CA ALA A 9 3.26 7.71 -1.83
C ALA A 9 3.39 8.75 -0.73
N GLU A 10 2.73 9.88 -0.91
CA GLU A 10 2.74 10.96 0.07
C GLU A 10 1.32 11.25 0.54
N TYR A 11 1.19 11.48 1.85
CA TYR A 11 -0.07 11.90 2.43
C TYR A 11 -0.45 13.27 1.86
N VAL A 12 -1.69 13.39 1.40
CA VAL A 12 -2.18 14.62 0.78
C VAL A 12 -2.12 15.80 1.74
N GLY A 13 -2.33 15.55 3.03
CA GLY A 13 -2.20 16.57 4.07
C GLY A 13 -0.77 16.98 4.43
N GLY A 14 0.22 16.27 3.90
CA GLY A 14 1.64 16.56 4.15
C GLY A 14 2.19 15.90 5.41
N GLY A 15 3.50 15.80 5.49
CA GLY A 15 4.21 15.30 6.68
C GLY A 15 4.36 13.79 6.79
N HIS A 16 3.63 13.01 6.00
CA HIS A 16 3.69 11.55 6.05
C HIS A 16 3.94 10.99 4.66
N LYS A 17 4.65 9.87 4.61
CA LYS A 17 4.90 9.13 3.37
C LYS A 17 4.64 7.66 3.60
N ALA A 18 4.39 6.94 2.53
CA ALA A 18 4.30 5.49 2.55
C ALA A 18 5.27 4.93 1.53
N ILE A 19 6.05 3.93 1.93
CA ILE A 19 6.91 3.18 1.04
C ILE A 19 6.40 1.75 1.06
N ILE A 20 5.98 1.26 -0.11
CA ILE A 20 5.28 -0.02 -0.23
C ILE A 20 5.99 -0.87 -1.27
N ILE A 21 6.29 -2.11 -0.92
CA ILE A 21 6.86 -3.09 -1.84
C ILE A 21 5.79 -4.13 -2.12
N CYS A 22 5.41 -4.25 -3.38
CA CYS A 22 4.29 -5.11 -3.76
C CYS A 22 4.42 -5.61 -5.19
N GLY A 23 3.58 -6.59 -5.51
CA GLY A 23 3.42 -7.07 -6.87
C GLY A 23 2.30 -6.30 -7.58
N VAL A 24 2.51 -6.06 -8.87
CA VAL A 24 1.49 -5.44 -9.73
C VAL A 24 1.24 -6.41 -10.89
N ASP A 25 -0.02 -6.69 -11.17
CA ASP A 25 -0.41 -7.61 -12.23
C ASP A 25 -0.32 -6.96 -13.61
N GLU A 26 -0.65 -7.73 -14.65
CA GLU A 26 -0.56 -7.27 -16.03
C GLU A 26 -1.51 -6.11 -16.33
N LEU A 27 -2.58 -5.99 -15.58
CA LEU A 27 -3.58 -4.93 -15.77
C LEU A 27 -3.24 -3.67 -14.97
N GLY A 28 -2.17 -3.70 -14.19
CA GLY A 28 -1.74 -2.54 -13.42
C GLY A 28 -2.34 -2.45 -12.02
N TYR A 29 -2.92 -3.53 -11.52
CA TYR A 29 -3.52 -3.58 -10.18
C TYR A 29 -2.62 -4.35 -9.22
N LEU A 30 -2.81 -4.10 -7.94
CA LEU A 30 -2.13 -4.84 -6.90
C LEU A 30 -2.40 -6.34 -7.09
N ALA A 31 -1.33 -7.13 -7.18
CA ALA A 31 -1.45 -8.57 -7.33
C ALA A 31 -1.89 -9.21 -6.01
N LYS A 32 -2.56 -10.37 -6.09
CA LYS A 32 -2.90 -11.15 -4.91
C LYS A 32 -1.64 -11.60 -4.21
N GLY A 33 -1.67 -11.63 -2.90
CA GLY A 33 -0.54 -12.09 -2.11
C GLY A 33 -0.34 -11.24 -0.86
N GLU A 34 0.80 -11.45 -0.25
CA GLU A 34 1.24 -10.73 0.94
C GLU A 34 2.37 -9.79 0.55
N TRP A 35 2.22 -8.54 0.96
CA TRP A 35 3.18 -7.50 0.64
C TRP A 35 3.49 -6.70 1.90
N HIS A 36 4.50 -5.83 1.84
CA HIS A 36 4.90 -5.08 3.01
C HIS A 36 5.27 -3.65 2.64
N GLY A 37 5.36 -2.84 3.67
CA GLY A 37 5.77 -1.45 3.52
C GLY A 37 6.01 -0.84 4.88
N HIS A 38 6.18 0.46 4.89
CA HIS A 38 6.23 1.21 6.14
C HIS A 38 5.69 2.62 5.93
N TRP A 39 5.11 3.15 7.02
CA TRP A 39 4.73 4.55 7.08
C TRP A 39 5.91 5.35 7.60
N ASP A 40 6.26 6.40 6.90
CA ASP A 40 7.28 7.36 7.34
C ASP A 40 6.56 8.58 7.89
N MET A 41 6.61 8.73 9.20
CA MET A 41 5.96 9.83 9.91
C MET A 41 6.94 10.96 10.25
N GLY A 42 8.10 10.97 9.60
CA GLY A 42 9.17 11.93 9.88
C GLY A 42 10.17 11.35 10.87
N ALA A 43 9.84 11.36 12.15
CA ALA A 43 10.72 10.84 13.19
C ALA A 43 10.54 9.35 13.45
N THR A 44 9.49 8.75 12.95
CA THR A 44 9.12 7.36 13.25
C THR A 44 8.78 6.61 11.98
N TYR A 45 9.28 5.37 11.88
CA TYR A 45 8.90 4.45 10.82
C TYR A 45 8.03 3.35 11.42
N ILE A 46 6.88 3.10 10.82
CA ILE A 46 5.94 2.07 11.28
C ILE A 46 5.82 1.03 10.18
N PRO A 47 6.46 -0.15 10.34
CA PRO A 47 6.35 -1.20 9.34
C PRO A 47 4.98 -1.86 9.38
N PHE A 48 4.54 -2.34 8.23
CA PHE A 48 3.26 -3.04 8.13
C PHE A 48 3.33 -4.14 7.07
N LEU A 49 2.42 -5.10 7.23
CA LEU A 49 2.14 -6.12 6.24
C LEU A 49 0.74 -5.89 5.71
N PHE A 50 0.48 -6.32 4.49
CA PHE A 50 -0.88 -6.28 3.96
C PHE A 50 -1.10 -7.43 2.99
N ARG A 51 -2.37 -7.80 2.85
CA ARG A 51 -2.77 -8.91 1.98
C ARG A 51 -3.87 -8.48 1.04
N LYS A 52 -3.77 -8.98 -0.18
CA LYS A 52 -4.88 -8.97 -1.12
C LYS A 52 -5.25 -10.41 -1.42
N LEU A 53 -6.42 -10.83 -0.99
CA LEU A 53 -6.85 -12.22 -1.11
C LEU A 53 -7.71 -12.47 -2.34
N SER A 54 -8.39 -11.45 -2.84
CA SER A 54 -9.25 -11.57 -4.01
C SER A 54 -9.19 -10.31 -4.85
N SER A 55 -9.63 -10.42 -6.11
CA SER A 55 -9.78 -9.26 -6.99
C SER A 55 -10.86 -8.34 -6.41
N ASN A 56 -10.71 -7.05 -6.59
CA ASN A 56 -11.69 -6.03 -6.21
C ASN A 56 -11.98 -5.95 -4.71
N SER A 57 -11.09 -6.47 -3.87
CA SER A 57 -11.23 -6.31 -2.43
C SER A 57 -10.29 -5.24 -1.91
N LYS A 58 -10.71 -4.55 -0.85
CA LYS A 58 -9.82 -3.70 -0.09
C LYS A 58 -8.76 -4.57 0.57
N THR A 59 -7.57 -4.01 0.76
CA THR A 59 -6.51 -4.73 1.46
C THR A 59 -6.58 -4.45 2.94
N GLN A 60 -6.24 -5.47 3.73
CA GLN A 60 -6.09 -5.34 5.18
C GLN A 60 -4.64 -5.07 5.51
N VAL A 61 -4.41 -4.09 6.38
CA VAL A 61 -3.08 -3.70 6.85
C VAL A 61 -2.90 -4.22 8.27
N TYR A 62 -1.78 -4.86 8.53
CA TYR A 62 -1.48 -5.48 9.82
C TYR A 62 -0.18 -4.92 10.39
N TYR A 63 -0.21 -4.63 11.68
CA TYR A 63 0.97 -4.24 12.44
C TYR A 63 1.33 -5.38 13.39
N ASP A 64 2.60 -5.54 13.73
CA ASP A 64 3.05 -6.61 14.63
C ASP A 64 2.54 -8.01 14.26
N GLY A 65 2.59 -8.32 12.94
CA GLY A 65 2.07 -9.58 12.44
C GLY A 65 0.58 -9.51 12.17
N TYR A 66 -0.07 -10.66 12.11
CA TYR A 66 -1.47 -10.75 11.69
C TYR A 66 -2.43 -10.83 12.87
N SER A 67 -2.37 -9.86 13.75
CA SER A 67 -3.34 -9.76 14.83
C SER A 67 -4.71 -9.37 14.29
N LYS A 68 -5.75 -10.07 14.73
CA LYS A 68 -7.12 -9.84 14.22
C LYS A 68 -7.69 -8.49 14.59
N ASP A 69 -7.15 -7.87 15.63
CA ASP A 69 -7.75 -6.66 16.20
C ASP A 69 -7.11 -5.37 15.72
N GLN A 70 -6.19 -5.42 14.76
CA GLN A 70 -5.41 -4.27 14.35
C GLN A 70 -5.40 -4.04 12.85
N GLY A 71 -6.49 -4.35 12.20
CA GLY A 71 -6.54 -4.19 10.76
C GLY A 71 -7.02 -2.81 10.34
N ASP A 72 -6.13 -2.01 9.77
CA ASP A 72 -6.57 -0.89 8.96
C ASP A 72 -6.93 -1.43 7.59
N GLU A 73 -7.75 -0.70 6.86
CA GLU A 73 -8.08 -1.05 5.48
C GLU A 73 -7.52 -0.02 4.53
N MET A 74 -7.13 -0.42 3.32
CA MET A 74 -6.77 0.56 2.32
C MET A 74 -7.32 0.18 0.95
N THR A 75 -7.54 1.20 0.11
CA THR A 75 -8.14 1.02 -1.20
C THR A 75 -7.13 0.69 -2.29
N LEU A 76 -5.85 0.57 -1.96
CA LEU A 76 -4.80 0.27 -2.94
C LEU A 76 -5.12 -1.01 -3.73
N GLY A 77 -5.81 -1.95 -3.12
CA GLY A 77 -6.17 -3.21 -3.76
C GLY A 77 -7.21 -3.11 -4.86
N VAL A 78 -7.98 -2.03 -4.93
CA VAL A 78 -9.07 -1.86 -5.91
C VAL A 78 -8.82 -0.75 -6.92
N LEU A 79 -7.72 -0.02 -6.79
CA LEU A 79 -7.37 1.09 -7.67
C LEU A 79 -6.13 0.75 -8.50
N PRO A 80 -5.98 1.35 -9.69
CA PRO A 80 -4.76 1.13 -10.47
C PRO A 80 -3.52 1.62 -9.72
N VAL A 81 -2.44 0.86 -9.82
CA VAL A 81 -1.16 1.22 -9.23
C VAL A 81 -0.36 1.99 -10.27
N LYS A 82 -0.48 3.31 -10.25
CA LYS A 82 0.24 4.18 -11.18
C LYS A 82 0.53 5.53 -10.54
N VAL A 83 1.55 6.20 -11.06
CA VAL A 83 1.94 7.53 -10.59
C VAL A 83 0.78 8.50 -10.78
N GLY A 84 0.51 9.28 -9.75
CA GLY A 84 -0.58 10.25 -9.74
C GLY A 84 -1.88 9.72 -9.17
N GLU A 85 -2.03 8.40 -9.05
CA GLU A 85 -3.24 7.79 -8.50
C GLU A 85 -3.29 7.95 -6.99
N TYR A 86 -4.50 8.06 -6.46
CA TYR A 86 -4.74 8.19 -5.02
C TYR A 86 -5.23 6.88 -4.45
N PHE A 87 -4.92 6.65 -3.18
CA PHE A 87 -5.54 5.58 -2.41
C PHE A 87 -5.81 6.08 -1.00
N SER A 88 -6.73 5.41 -0.32
CA SER A 88 -7.14 5.79 1.04
C SER A 88 -6.81 4.70 2.01
N VAL A 89 -6.46 5.12 3.22
CA VAL A 89 -6.25 4.22 4.36
C VAL A 89 -7.30 4.59 5.40
N PHE A 90 -8.02 3.60 5.89
CA PHE A 90 -9.07 3.78 6.89
C PHE A 90 -8.61 3.14 8.20
N ASP A 91 -8.55 3.94 9.24
CA ASP A 91 -8.26 3.47 10.58
C ASP A 91 -9.38 3.91 11.52
N LYS A 92 -9.20 3.69 12.82
CA LYS A 92 -10.20 4.06 13.81
C LYS A 92 -10.43 5.58 13.90
N ASP A 93 -9.47 6.37 13.44
CA ASP A 93 -9.54 7.84 13.53
C ASP A 93 -10.06 8.48 12.24
N GLY A 94 -10.25 7.71 11.18
CA GLY A 94 -10.82 8.23 9.94
C GLY A 94 -10.14 7.75 8.68
N GLU A 95 -10.19 8.60 7.68
CA GLU A 95 -9.65 8.32 6.35
C GLU A 95 -8.42 9.19 6.08
N TRP A 96 -7.36 8.55 5.58
CA TRP A 96 -6.12 9.22 5.23
C TRP A 96 -5.86 8.99 3.75
N ASN A 97 -5.72 10.07 2.98
CA ASN A 97 -5.53 9.98 1.53
C ASN A 97 -4.08 10.16 1.15
N TYR A 98 -3.57 9.25 0.33
CA TYR A 98 -2.21 9.26 -0.19
C TYR A 98 -2.22 9.32 -1.71
N GLN A 99 -1.20 9.94 -2.28
CA GLN A 99 -0.99 9.96 -3.73
C GLN A 99 0.31 9.26 -4.06
N ILE A 100 0.27 8.37 -5.04
CA ILE A 100 1.48 7.68 -5.52
C ILE A 100 2.33 8.70 -6.30
N LYS A 101 3.54 8.94 -5.82
CA LYS A 101 4.45 9.93 -6.41
C LYS A 101 5.47 9.30 -7.33
N SER A 102 5.92 8.09 -7.04
CA SER A 102 6.86 7.40 -7.89
C SER A 102 6.72 5.89 -7.76
N ILE A 103 7.12 5.19 -8.81
CA ILE A 103 7.12 3.73 -8.86
C ILE A 103 8.48 3.30 -9.38
N HIS A 104 9.17 2.50 -8.59
CA HIS A 104 10.42 1.89 -9.01
C HIS A 104 10.16 0.42 -9.32
N TYR A 105 10.48 0.00 -10.54
CA TYR A 105 10.32 -1.38 -10.98
C TYR A 105 11.62 -2.14 -10.73
N TYR A 106 11.54 -3.22 -9.96
CA TYR A 106 12.70 -4.08 -9.79
C TYR A 106 12.86 -4.93 -11.04
N VAL A 107 14.12 -5.22 -11.37
CA VAL A 107 14.41 -6.09 -12.51
C VAL A 107 13.93 -7.50 -12.13
N SER A 108 13.03 -8.04 -12.94
CA SER A 108 12.63 -9.44 -12.78
C SER A 108 13.36 -10.28 -13.82
N GLU A 109 13.82 -11.40 -13.36
CA GLU A 109 14.48 -12.36 -14.25
C GLU A 109 13.52 -13.43 -14.74
#